data_62e4181f36e7ac4aa35a2abec5f79255
#
_entry.id   62e4181f36e7ac4aa35a2abec5f79255
#
_cell.length_a   1.000
_cell.length_b   1.000
_cell.length_c   1.000
_cell.angle_alpha   90.00
_cell.angle_beta   90.00
_cell.angle_gamma   90.00
#
_symmetry.space_group_name_H-M   'P 1'
#
loop_
_entity.id
_entity.type
_entity.pdbx_description
1 polymer ?
#
loop_
_entity_poly.entity_id
_entity_poly.type
_entity_poly.pdbx_seq_one_letter_code
_entity_poly.pdbx_strand_id
1 'polypeptide(L)'
;MSCCLKNYTQKTIVLTPLTPLTPLFSIQHSTFNFFIMIKKLFTLFICMFSFAMTFTSCSDEAFDVDSVNKQTILVYYPWTGSTTSSGLKQYLANNIDSICQGIVAKKGLSDSRVMVFFSEKYNKSTLYDLQYDAASRKVNRVPVKTYEDNSYCTAEGFANLLNEVKQNAEALNYALIIGVHGSGWTYAEDWVNYPNYARPGFGSTATAGKSSSTFSGIQFGSDPDHPVTRFFGSVNSKSYAMDIPTLAEGIRESGMKMQYILFDACYMGNVETAYELKDVTNYLISSSSEVMGMGIPYRSIWSMLNSATPNYSGIVNGIVNFYKSSEVPYCNMAAIDCREMDNLASVMKEINSKYTLDSSIPLETIQPLGGFTPNLFYDMSVYVDSLKPSGYLKDQFTAQMQKTIKEAAHTDEAITMLKDSYRGTIFQVKSYCGLSISDPSQHSVALKGREKTGWWKATH
;
A
#
# COMPACT_ATOMS: atom_id res chain seq x y z
N MET A 1 41.13 -36.30 21.54
CA MET A 1 42.51 -35.92 21.17
C MET A 1 42.55 -34.43 21.15
N SER A 2 42.99 -33.92 22.24
CA SER A 2 44.25 -33.20 22.58
C SER A 2 44.16 -31.73 22.15
N CYS A 3 43.90 -30.83 23.07
CA CYS A 3 44.78 -30.08 23.97
C CYS A 3 45.70 -29.09 23.24
N CYS A 4 45.53 -27.79 23.51
CA CYS A 4 46.66 -26.98 24.04
C CYS A 4 46.20 -25.62 24.59
N LEU A 5 46.39 -25.48 25.91
CA LEU A 5 46.45 -24.28 26.72
C LEU A 5 47.83 -23.59 26.58
N LYS A 6 47.94 -22.30 26.71
CA LYS A 6 49.09 -21.52 27.26
C LYS A 6 48.57 -20.12 27.56
N ASN A 7 48.42 -19.67 28.77
CA ASN A 7 49.33 -19.28 29.86
C ASN A 7 50.18 -18.03 29.60
N TYR A 8 50.17 -17.19 30.68
CA TYR A 8 51.18 -16.27 31.24
C TYR A 8 50.89 -14.77 31.02
N THR A 9 51.02 -13.87 31.97
CA THR A 9 51.79 -13.82 33.24
C THR A 9 51.31 -12.64 34.10
N GLN A 10 51.33 -12.85 35.43
CA GLN A 10 51.32 -11.83 36.48
C GLN A 10 52.64 -11.03 36.50
N LYS A 11 52.57 -9.74 36.86
CA LYS A 11 53.70 -9.00 37.41
C LYS A 11 53.30 -8.31 38.72
N THR A 12 53.89 -8.85 39.78
CA THR A 12 53.98 -8.35 41.13
C THR A 12 54.96 -7.20 41.20
N ILE A 13 54.67 -6.11 41.90
CA ILE A 13 55.67 -5.15 42.36
C ILE A 13 55.45 -4.89 43.85
N VAL A 14 56.61 -4.91 44.51
CA VAL A 14 56.96 -5.01 45.90
C VAL A 14 56.76 -3.70 46.66
N LEU A 15 56.30 -3.80 47.91
CA LEU A 15 56.30 -2.78 48.97
C LEU A 15 57.73 -2.58 49.59
N THR A 16 58.06 -1.38 49.95
CA THR A 16 58.92 -1.10 51.08
C THR A 16 58.46 0.13 51.89
N PRO A 17 58.69 0.15 53.20
CA PRO A 17 58.13 1.08 54.16
C PRO A 17 59.03 2.16 54.61
N LEU A 18 58.54 3.30 55.09
CA LEU A 18 59.29 4.20 56.04
C LEU A 18 58.34 4.87 57.03
N THR A 19 58.81 4.93 58.21
CA THR A 19 58.30 5.25 59.53
C THR A 19 58.22 6.77 59.87
N PRO A 20 57.92 7.17 61.13
CA PRO A 20 56.85 8.15 61.42
C PRO A 20 57.35 9.46 62.03
N LEU A 21 56.54 10.48 62.11
CA LEU A 21 56.69 11.57 63.08
C LEU A 21 55.30 12.22 63.38
N THR A 22 54.91 12.14 64.61
CA THR A 22 53.91 12.96 65.29
C THR A 22 54.45 14.38 65.57
N PRO A 23 53.65 15.44 65.79
CA PRO A 23 52.91 15.59 67.04
C PRO A 23 51.57 16.28 66.99
N LEU A 24 50.74 15.94 68.00
CA LEU A 24 49.69 16.72 68.65
C LEU A 24 49.46 18.17 68.25
N PHE A 25 48.20 18.48 67.84
CA PHE A 25 47.51 19.70 68.28
C PHE A 25 45.95 19.60 68.05
N SER A 26 45.20 19.82 69.14
CA SER A 26 43.89 20.46 69.19
C SER A 26 42.66 19.72 68.63
N ILE A 27 42.09 18.89 69.48
CA ILE A 27 40.69 18.41 69.40
C ILE A 27 39.81 19.44 70.11
N GLN A 28 39.22 20.40 69.38
CA GLN A 28 38.06 21.17 69.90
C GLN A 28 37.20 21.88 68.82
N HIS A 29 37.53 21.83 67.52
CA HIS A 29 36.66 22.43 66.49
C HIS A 29 36.02 21.43 65.54
N SER A 30 36.20 20.13 65.75
CA SER A 30 35.74 19.07 64.82
C SER A 30 34.27 18.67 64.99
N THR A 31 33.71 18.78 66.19
CA THR A 31 32.33 18.30 66.49
C THR A 31 31.24 19.23 65.99
N PHE A 32 31.48 20.55 65.94
CA PHE A 32 30.48 21.51 65.48
C PHE A 32 30.28 21.48 63.96
N ASN A 33 31.38 21.32 63.21
CA ASN A 33 31.32 21.20 61.76
C ASN A 33 30.74 19.85 61.31
N PHE A 34 30.93 18.77 62.05
CA PHE A 34 30.38 17.46 61.78
C PHE A 34 28.82 17.44 61.92
N PHE A 35 28.26 18.11 62.91
CA PHE A 35 26.82 18.25 63.08
C PHE A 35 26.18 19.12 62.02
N ILE A 36 26.83 20.17 61.53
CA ILE A 36 26.35 21.02 60.42
C ILE A 36 26.42 20.24 59.09
N MET A 37 27.43 19.42 58.89
CA MET A 37 27.57 18.58 57.71
C MET A 37 26.50 17.47 57.67
N ILE A 38 26.24 16.83 58.81
CA ILE A 38 25.16 15.82 58.92
C ILE A 38 23.77 16.47 58.68
N LYS A 39 23.47 17.65 59.27
CA LYS A 39 22.25 18.38 58.97
C LYS A 39 22.09 18.73 57.52
N LYS A 40 23.13 19.21 56.85
CA LYS A 40 23.09 19.49 55.40
C LYS A 40 22.95 18.23 54.57
N LEU A 41 23.59 17.13 54.92
CA LEU A 41 23.43 15.83 54.27
C LEU A 41 21.99 15.26 54.44
N PHE A 42 21.40 15.40 55.66
CA PHE A 42 20.06 14.96 55.94
C PHE A 42 19.01 15.81 55.21
N THR A 43 19.25 17.13 55.13
CA THR A 43 18.36 18.03 54.33
C THR A 43 18.48 17.73 52.83
N LEU A 44 19.68 17.42 52.29
CA LEU A 44 19.86 17.01 50.90
C LEU A 44 19.20 15.65 50.65
N PHE A 45 19.26 14.73 51.59
CA PHE A 45 18.59 13.41 51.47
C PHE A 45 17.07 13.53 51.51
N ILE A 46 16.50 14.41 52.37
CA ILE A 46 15.06 14.70 52.39
C ILE A 46 14.62 15.40 51.11
N CYS A 47 15.39 16.35 50.56
CA CYS A 47 15.07 16.98 49.31
C CYS A 47 15.17 16.01 48.13
N MET A 48 16.15 15.08 48.09
CA MET A 48 16.24 14.04 47.07
C MET A 48 15.10 13.01 47.18
N PHE A 49 14.68 12.66 48.41
CA PHE A 49 13.55 11.76 48.62
C PHE A 49 12.21 12.40 48.31
N SER A 50 12.05 13.72 48.56
CA SER A 50 10.87 14.47 48.15
C SER A 50 10.78 14.64 46.62
N PHE A 51 11.93 14.78 45.94
CA PHE A 51 11.98 14.86 44.48
C PHE A 51 11.75 13.49 43.80
N ALA A 52 12.14 12.38 44.48
CA ALA A 52 11.88 11.03 43.99
C ALA A 52 10.40 10.63 44.12
N MET A 53 9.64 11.25 45.08
CA MET A 53 8.21 10.95 45.25
C MET A 53 7.28 11.72 44.32
N THR A 54 7.79 12.72 43.57
CA THR A 54 6.99 13.46 42.58
C THR A 54 7.00 12.84 41.17
N PHE A 55 7.77 11.74 40.97
CA PHE A 55 7.82 11.02 39.68
C PHE A 55 7.08 9.67 39.70
N THR A 56 6.36 9.32 40.78
CA THR A 56 5.54 8.11 40.81
C THR A 56 4.06 8.44 40.79
N SER A 57 3.63 9.20 39.79
CA SER A 57 2.24 9.22 39.33
C SER A 57 2.21 9.21 37.79
N CYS A 58 2.93 8.27 37.17
CA CYS A 58 2.37 7.58 36.04
C CYS A 58 1.49 6.50 36.68
N SER A 59 0.19 6.64 36.63
CA SER A 59 -0.68 5.49 36.64
C SER A 59 -0.21 4.62 35.46
N ASP A 60 0.51 3.53 35.79
CA ASP A 60 0.53 2.37 34.92
C ASP A 60 -0.92 1.82 34.91
N GLU A 61 -1.84 2.54 34.27
CA GLU A 61 -2.96 1.89 33.65
C GLU A 61 -2.30 0.98 32.63
N ALA A 62 -2.16 -0.28 32.99
CA ALA A 62 -1.72 -1.32 32.07
C ALA A 62 -2.63 -1.18 30.85
N PHE A 63 -2.04 -0.77 29.73
CA PHE A 63 -2.77 -0.60 28.49
C PHE A 63 -3.39 -1.96 28.18
N ASP A 64 -4.72 -2.06 28.34
CA ASP A 64 -5.45 -3.31 28.11
C ASP A 64 -5.46 -3.57 26.59
N VAL A 65 -4.44 -4.28 26.14
CA VAL A 65 -4.25 -4.63 24.72
C VAL A 65 -5.45 -5.43 24.19
N ASP A 66 -6.18 -6.13 25.06
CA ASP A 66 -7.36 -6.89 24.68
C ASP A 66 -8.58 -5.99 24.42
N SER A 67 -8.58 -4.75 24.93
CA SER A 67 -9.64 -3.76 24.69
C SER A 67 -9.44 -2.97 23.38
N VAL A 68 -8.26 -3.05 22.74
CA VAL A 68 -7.93 -2.30 21.52
C VAL A 68 -8.24 -3.12 20.28
N ASN A 69 -8.85 -2.48 19.28
CA ASN A 69 -9.05 -3.11 17.98
C ASN A 69 -7.70 -3.54 17.38
N LYS A 70 -7.63 -4.76 16.87
CA LYS A 70 -6.38 -5.27 16.29
C LYS A 70 -6.15 -4.74 14.86
N GLN A 71 -7.23 -4.41 14.16
CA GLN A 71 -7.15 -3.87 12.79
C GLN A 71 -8.31 -2.90 12.53
N THR A 72 -8.02 -1.79 11.85
CA THR A 72 -9.02 -0.95 11.20
C THR A 72 -8.78 -0.92 9.71
N ILE A 73 -9.80 -1.25 8.93
CA ILE A 73 -9.78 -1.19 7.46
C ILE A 73 -10.52 0.05 7.02
N LEU A 74 -9.86 0.96 6.32
CA LEU A 74 -10.51 2.02 5.57
C LEU A 74 -10.77 1.53 4.14
N VAL A 75 -12.04 1.51 3.75
CA VAL A 75 -12.46 1.35 2.35
C VAL A 75 -12.64 2.75 1.77
N TYR A 76 -11.75 3.14 0.86
CA TYR A 76 -11.72 4.47 0.26
C TYR A 76 -12.23 4.41 -1.17
N TYR A 77 -13.46 4.87 -1.36
CA TYR A 77 -14.18 4.91 -2.64
C TYR A 77 -14.54 6.37 -2.98
N PRO A 78 -13.54 7.16 -3.44
CA PRO A 78 -13.75 8.55 -3.82
C PRO A 78 -14.58 8.67 -5.09
N TRP A 79 -14.93 9.90 -5.46
CA TRP A 79 -15.66 10.16 -6.68
C TRP A 79 -14.83 9.81 -7.93
N THR A 80 -15.37 8.96 -8.78
CA THR A 80 -14.71 8.49 -10.01
C THR A 80 -15.34 9.04 -11.29
N GLY A 81 -16.47 9.76 -11.16
CA GLY A 81 -17.21 10.35 -12.26
C GLY A 81 -16.85 11.82 -12.53
N SER A 82 -17.78 12.50 -13.19
CA SER A 82 -17.76 13.94 -13.47
C SER A 82 -19.01 14.61 -12.89
N THR A 83 -19.30 15.83 -13.31
CA THR A 83 -20.58 16.49 -13.03
C THR A 83 -21.77 15.84 -13.75
N THR A 84 -21.51 15.07 -14.82
CA THR A 84 -22.51 14.45 -15.71
C THR A 84 -22.44 12.93 -15.72
N SER A 85 -21.33 12.32 -15.33
CA SER A 85 -21.13 10.87 -15.27
C SER A 85 -21.00 10.41 -13.83
N SER A 86 -21.57 9.25 -13.49
CA SER A 86 -21.46 8.63 -12.16
C SER A 86 -20.18 7.82 -11.97
N GLY A 87 -19.39 7.60 -13.03
CA GLY A 87 -18.20 6.76 -13.01
C GLY A 87 -18.48 5.36 -12.46
N LEU A 88 -17.64 4.86 -11.58
CA LEU A 88 -17.75 3.52 -10.98
C LEU A 88 -18.73 3.44 -9.79
N LYS A 89 -19.46 4.50 -9.46
CA LYS A 89 -20.30 4.59 -8.26
C LYS A 89 -21.10 3.33 -7.97
N GLN A 90 -21.81 2.79 -8.99
CA GLN A 90 -22.69 1.62 -8.78
C GLN A 90 -21.87 0.35 -8.47
N TYR A 91 -20.75 0.15 -9.14
CA TYR A 91 -19.86 -0.98 -8.87
C TYR A 91 -19.27 -0.90 -7.46
N LEU A 92 -18.83 0.28 -7.05
CA LEU A 92 -18.29 0.53 -5.70
C LEU A 92 -19.36 0.34 -4.62
N ALA A 93 -20.61 0.75 -4.88
CA ALA A 93 -21.74 0.48 -3.98
C ALA A 93 -21.98 -1.03 -3.82
N ASN A 94 -21.94 -1.80 -4.92
CA ASN A 94 -22.07 -3.26 -4.90
C ASN A 94 -20.89 -3.91 -4.13
N ASN A 95 -19.68 -3.34 -4.24
CA ASN A 95 -18.52 -3.81 -3.48
C ASN A 95 -18.70 -3.58 -1.97
N ILE A 96 -19.30 -2.46 -1.54
CA ILE A 96 -19.67 -2.26 -0.13
C ILE A 96 -20.68 -3.31 0.33
N ASP A 97 -21.68 -3.64 -0.50
CA ASP A 97 -22.64 -4.71 -0.19
C ASP A 97 -21.95 -6.08 -0.07
N SER A 98 -20.98 -6.36 -0.95
CA SER A 98 -20.16 -7.57 -0.90
C SER A 98 -19.31 -7.65 0.38
N ILE A 99 -18.73 -6.53 0.83
CA ILE A 99 -18.03 -6.43 2.13
C ILE A 99 -19.01 -6.72 3.28
N CYS A 100 -20.19 -6.08 3.29
CA CYS A 100 -21.21 -6.33 4.30
C CYS A 100 -21.63 -7.80 4.35
N GLN A 101 -21.79 -8.46 3.19
CA GLN A 101 -22.07 -9.91 3.11
C GLN A 101 -20.90 -10.74 3.69
N GLY A 102 -19.65 -10.32 3.46
CA GLY A 102 -18.47 -10.96 4.04
C GLY A 102 -18.45 -10.85 5.57
N ILE A 103 -18.79 -9.69 6.12
CA ILE A 103 -18.92 -9.45 7.56
C ILE A 103 -20.01 -10.35 8.15
N VAL A 104 -21.17 -10.43 7.50
CA VAL A 104 -22.27 -11.31 7.93
C VAL A 104 -21.85 -12.77 7.89
N ALA A 105 -21.16 -13.22 6.83
CA ALA A 105 -20.69 -14.60 6.70
C ALA A 105 -19.67 -14.96 7.81
N LYS A 106 -18.80 -14.01 8.19
CA LYS A 106 -17.86 -14.15 9.30
C LYS A 106 -18.54 -14.03 10.69
N LYS A 107 -19.83 -13.67 10.73
CA LYS A 107 -20.62 -13.42 11.96
C LYS A 107 -20.10 -12.24 12.80
N GLY A 108 -19.56 -11.21 12.13
CA GLY A 108 -19.12 -9.97 12.76
C GLY A 108 -17.74 -9.50 12.32
N LEU A 109 -17.23 -8.52 13.04
CA LEU A 109 -15.94 -7.87 12.78
C LEU A 109 -14.81 -8.43 13.66
N SER A 110 -15.15 -9.22 14.72
CA SER A 110 -14.17 -9.65 15.73
C SER A 110 -13.49 -8.42 16.38
N ASP A 111 -12.17 -8.44 16.51
CA ASP A 111 -11.37 -7.35 17.09
C ASP A 111 -10.98 -6.29 16.03
N SER A 112 -11.85 -6.02 15.07
CA SER A 112 -11.56 -5.06 13.99
C SER A 112 -12.71 -4.10 13.74
N ARG A 113 -12.39 -2.99 13.08
CA ARG A 113 -13.34 -1.98 12.64
C ARG A 113 -13.23 -1.81 11.12
N VAL A 114 -14.32 -1.40 10.52
CA VAL A 114 -14.37 -1.11 9.08
C VAL A 114 -15.04 0.23 8.87
N MET A 115 -14.26 1.18 8.36
CA MET A 115 -14.73 2.49 7.98
C MET A 115 -14.82 2.57 6.46
N VAL A 116 -15.89 3.14 5.94
CA VAL A 116 -16.12 3.27 4.48
C VAL A 116 -16.28 4.74 4.13
N PHE A 117 -15.32 5.29 3.40
CA PHE A 117 -15.48 6.56 2.72
C PHE A 117 -16.08 6.32 1.34
N PHE A 118 -17.26 6.81 1.10
CA PHE A 118 -17.98 6.60 -0.16
C PHE A 118 -18.50 7.90 -0.73
N SER A 119 -18.17 8.17 -1.99
CA SER A 119 -18.68 9.31 -2.74
C SER A 119 -20.00 8.95 -3.43
N GLU A 120 -21.09 9.50 -2.93
CA GLU A 120 -22.43 9.24 -3.42
C GLU A 120 -22.76 9.99 -4.70
N LYS A 121 -22.18 11.19 -4.86
CA LYS A 121 -22.29 12.05 -6.03
C LYS A 121 -21.17 13.07 -6.05
N TYR A 122 -21.06 13.79 -7.14
CA TYR A 122 -20.16 14.93 -7.26
C TYR A 122 -20.33 15.87 -6.05
N ASN A 123 -19.24 16.26 -5.42
CA ASN A 123 -19.18 17.08 -4.20
C ASN A 123 -19.99 16.55 -3.00
N LYS A 124 -20.23 15.24 -2.92
CA LYS A 124 -20.82 14.66 -1.71
C LYS A 124 -20.28 13.27 -1.42
N SER A 125 -19.56 13.18 -0.32
CA SER A 125 -19.00 11.92 0.19
C SER A 125 -19.33 11.78 1.66
N THR A 126 -19.45 10.55 2.14
CA THR A 126 -19.73 10.27 3.56
C THR A 126 -18.77 9.19 4.04
N LEU A 127 -18.20 9.41 5.22
CA LEU A 127 -17.49 8.41 6.00
C LEU A 127 -18.49 7.68 6.87
N TYR A 128 -18.58 6.36 6.73
CA TYR A 128 -19.44 5.48 7.50
C TYR A 128 -18.62 4.55 8.38
N ASP A 129 -19.15 4.22 9.55
CA ASP A 129 -18.73 3.09 10.35
C ASP A 129 -19.64 1.89 10.07
N LEU A 130 -19.09 0.74 9.71
CA LEU A 130 -19.85 -0.49 9.51
C LEU A 130 -20.01 -1.23 10.84
N GLN A 131 -21.24 -1.34 11.34
CA GLN A 131 -21.55 -1.98 12.61
C GLN A 131 -22.38 -3.25 12.37
N TYR A 132 -21.87 -4.39 12.86
CA TYR A 132 -22.59 -5.65 12.78
C TYR A 132 -23.57 -5.79 13.96
N ASP A 133 -24.83 -5.98 13.63
CA ASP A 133 -25.86 -6.33 14.61
C ASP A 133 -26.05 -7.86 14.61
N ALA A 134 -25.65 -8.49 15.70
CA ALA A 134 -25.71 -9.95 15.89
C ALA A 134 -27.16 -10.46 15.98
N ALA A 135 -28.11 -9.65 16.49
CA ALA A 135 -29.51 -10.05 16.66
C ALA A 135 -30.22 -10.12 15.31
N SER A 136 -30.07 -9.10 14.46
CA SER A 136 -30.66 -9.05 13.11
C SER A 136 -29.78 -9.70 12.05
N ARG A 137 -28.51 -10.02 12.36
CA ARG A 137 -27.48 -10.49 11.41
C ARG A 137 -27.31 -9.53 10.23
N LYS A 138 -27.32 -8.25 10.49
CA LYS A 138 -27.18 -7.20 9.47
C LYS A 138 -25.98 -6.30 9.78
N VAL A 139 -25.48 -5.64 8.75
CA VAL A 139 -24.48 -4.59 8.90
C VAL A 139 -25.18 -3.25 8.69
N ASN A 140 -25.09 -2.39 9.69
CA ASN A 140 -25.58 -1.02 9.66
C ASN A 140 -24.46 -0.08 9.19
N ARG A 141 -24.77 0.85 8.31
CA ARG A 141 -23.87 1.92 7.86
C ARG A 141 -24.16 3.16 8.69
N VAL A 142 -23.37 3.42 9.70
CA VAL A 142 -23.55 4.56 10.60
C VAL A 142 -22.74 5.74 10.08
N PRO A 143 -23.37 6.86 9.66
CA PRO A 143 -22.62 8.01 9.16
C PRO A 143 -21.82 8.67 10.27
N VAL A 144 -20.55 8.96 10.01
CA VAL A 144 -19.61 9.62 10.91
C VAL A 144 -19.42 11.08 10.50
N LYS A 145 -19.13 11.31 9.19
CA LYS A 145 -18.85 12.64 8.67
C LYS A 145 -19.20 12.75 7.20
N THR A 146 -19.72 13.90 6.80
CA THR A 146 -20.00 14.25 5.40
C THR A 146 -18.98 15.26 4.89
N TYR A 147 -18.57 15.11 3.64
CA TYR A 147 -17.65 15.96 2.90
C TYR A 147 -18.38 16.53 1.69
N GLU A 148 -18.34 17.84 1.50
CA GLU A 148 -19.03 18.55 0.41
C GLU A 148 -18.04 19.17 -0.59
N ASP A 149 -16.80 18.66 -0.59
CA ASP A 149 -15.72 19.08 -1.47
C ASP A 149 -14.89 17.87 -1.95
N ASN A 150 -13.76 18.13 -2.58
CA ASN A 150 -12.80 17.13 -3.04
C ASN A 150 -11.44 17.21 -2.32
N SER A 151 -11.36 17.84 -1.17
CA SER A 151 -10.13 18.01 -0.39
C SER A 151 -9.43 16.67 -0.11
N TYR A 152 -10.22 15.61 0.08
CA TYR A 152 -9.73 14.23 0.28
C TYR A 152 -8.90 13.67 -0.88
N CYS A 153 -8.81 14.35 -2.02
CA CYS A 153 -7.91 14.03 -3.13
C CYS A 153 -6.55 14.72 -3.05
N THR A 154 -6.29 15.52 -2.01
CA THR A 154 -4.98 16.12 -1.71
C THR A 154 -4.28 15.36 -0.59
N ALA A 155 -2.96 15.52 -0.45
CA ALA A 155 -2.20 14.88 0.63
C ALA A 155 -2.75 15.27 2.02
N GLU A 156 -2.85 16.56 2.29
CA GLU A 156 -3.40 17.10 3.54
C GLU A 156 -4.84 16.64 3.80
N GLY A 157 -5.70 16.71 2.80
CA GLY A 157 -7.11 16.31 2.97
C GLY A 157 -7.26 14.80 3.17
N PHE A 158 -6.42 13.98 2.53
CA PHE A 158 -6.37 12.54 2.76
C PHE A 158 -5.81 12.22 4.16
N ALA A 159 -4.76 12.92 4.60
CA ALA A 159 -4.24 12.80 5.97
C ALA A 159 -5.32 13.14 7.02
N ASN A 160 -6.10 14.21 6.78
CA ASN A 160 -7.22 14.59 7.64
C ASN A 160 -8.31 13.52 7.68
N LEU A 161 -8.63 12.87 6.54
CA LEU A 161 -9.54 11.72 6.50
C LEU A 161 -9.00 10.53 7.31
N LEU A 162 -7.71 10.22 7.19
CA LEU A 162 -7.07 9.14 7.96
C LEU A 162 -7.08 9.45 9.46
N ASN A 163 -6.83 10.69 9.85
CA ASN A 163 -6.93 11.12 11.25
C ASN A 163 -8.36 11.00 11.79
N GLU A 164 -9.37 11.31 10.99
CA GLU A 164 -10.78 11.08 11.34
C GLU A 164 -11.08 9.60 11.56
N VAL A 165 -10.54 8.73 10.69
CA VAL A 165 -10.64 7.28 10.85
C VAL A 165 -9.97 6.82 12.14
N LYS A 166 -8.77 7.33 12.44
CA LYS A 166 -8.04 6.99 13.67
C LYS A 166 -8.81 7.39 14.93
N GLN A 167 -9.40 8.58 14.95
CA GLN A 167 -10.20 9.08 16.08
C GLN A 167 -11.46 8.24 16.34
N ASN A 168 -12.11 7.73 15.28
CA ASN A 168 -13.36 6.98 15.39
C ASN A 168 -13.16 5.46 15.48
N ALA A 169 -12.02 4.95 15.07
CA ALA A 169 -11.73 3.52 14.98
C ALA A 169 -10.23 3.25 15.20
N GLU A 170 -9.73 3.61 16.37
CA GLU A 170 -8.34 3.36 16.75
C GLU A 170 -8.03 1.86 16.78
N ALA A 171 -6.84 1.48 16.26
CA ALA A 171 -6.41 0.09 16.18
C ALA A 171 -4.88 -0.03 16.19
N LEU A 172 -4.39 -1.25 16.45
CA LEU A 172 -2.95 -1.56 16.38
C LEU A 172 -2.43 -1.57 14.95
N ASN A 173 -3.27 -1.94 13.99
CA ASN A 173 -2.92 -2.01 12.58
C ASN A 173 -3.99 -1.32 11.74
N TYR A 174 -3.56 -0.65 10.67
CA TYR A 174 -4.45 -0.04 9.69
C TYR A 174 -4.25 -0.68 8.33
N ALA A 175 -5.33 -0.82 7.58
CA ALA A 175 -5.30 -1.30 6.20
C ALA A 175 -6.16 -0.39 5.32
N LEU A 176 -5.82 -0.31 4.04
CA LEU A 176 -6.49 0.56 3.08
C LEU A 176 -6.92 -0.24 1.86
N ILE A 177 -8.20 -0.15 1.51
CA ILE A 177 -8.78 -0.67 0.27
C ILE A 177 -9.18 0.52 -0.58
N ILE A 178 -8.67 0.63 -1.80
CA ILE A 178 -8.92 1.75 -2.71
C ILE A 178 -9.66 1.21 -3.94
N GLY A 179 -10.89 1.65 -4.16
CA GLY A 179 -11.67 1.30 -5.36
C GLY A 179 -11.84 2.50 -6.26
N VAL A 180 -11.22 2.46 -7.44
CA VAL A 180 -11.11 3.60 -8.36
C VAL A 180 -10.75 3.14 -9.79
N HIS A 181 -10.75 4.07 -10.75
CA HIS A 181 -9.95 3.86 -11.97
C HIS A 181 -8.47 3.96 -11.65
N GLY A 182 -7.62 3.21 -12.35
CA GLY A 182 -6.17 3.22 -12.15
C GLY A 182 -5.38 3.14 -13.45
N SER A 183 -4.18 3.72 -13.46
CA SER A 183 -3.21 3.66 -14.55
C SER A 183 -1.76 3.58 -14.03
N GLY A 184 -1.61 2.94 -12.89
CA GLY A 184 -0.31 2.75 -12.25
C GLY A 184 0.27 4.07 -11.72
N TRP A 185 1.57 4.18 -11.83
CA TRP A 185 2.38 5.29 -11.33
C TRP A 185 2.25 6.59 -12.14
N THR A 186 1.55 6.61 -13.28
CA THR A 186 1.58 7.70 -14.23
C THR A 186 1.00 9.00 -13.66
N TYR A 187 1.60 10.14 -14.03
CA TYR A 187 1.15 11.44 -13.57
C TYR A 187 0.07 12.00 -14.49
N ALA A 188 -0.95 12.60 -13.92
CA ALA A 188 -2.07 13.20 -14.67
C ALA A 188 -1.60 14.27 -15.68
N GLU A 189 -0.54 14.99 -15.38
CA GLU A 189 0.04 16.07 -16.21
C GLU A 189 0.74 15.57 -17.48
N ASP A 190 1.27 14.33 -17.45
CA ASP A 190 2.04 13.77 -18.57
C ASP A 190 1.14 13.29 -19.71
N TRP A 191 -0.15 13.21 -19.48
CA TRP A 191 -1.10 12.79 -20.49
C TRP A 191 -1.62 13.97 -21.31
N VAL A 192 -1.58 13.82 -22.63
CA VAL A 192 -2.18 14.78 -23.57
C VAL A 192 -3.70 14.62 -23.54
N ASN A 193 -4.43 15.74 -23.56
CA ASN A 193 -5.90 15.78 -23.60
C ASN A 193 -6.63 15.28 -22.35
N TYR A 194 -6.02 15.36 -21.19
CA TYR A 194 -6.73 15.19 -19.95
C TYR A 194 -7.58 16.45 -19.62
N PRO A 195 -8.84 16.34 -19.20
CA PRO A 195 -9.74 15.19 -19.09
C PRO A 195 -10.52 14.85 -20.37
N ASN A 196 -10.29 15.53 -21.48
CA ASN A 196 -11.12 15.50 -22.71
C ASN A 196 -10.59 14.49 -23.73
N TYR A 197 -10.53 13.22 -23.40
CA TYR A 197 -10.27 12.20 -24.42
C TYR A 197 -11.59 11.74 -25.07
N ALA A 198 -12.27 12.63 -25.77
CA ALA A 198 -13.26 12.22 -26.77
C ALA A 198 -12.50 11.64 -27.97
N ARG A 199 -12.73 10.38 -28.33
CA ARG A 199 -12.21 9.83 -29.58
C ARG A 199 -12.71 10.69 -30.74
N PRO A 200 -11.85 11.10 -31.70
CA PRO A 200 -12.33 11.66 -32.95
C PRO A 200 -13.14 10.57 -33.68
N GLY A 201 -14.46 10.75 -33.84
CA GLY A 201 -15.32 9.84 -34.60
C GLY A 201 -16.55 9.29 -33.86
N PHE A 202 -16.72 9.52 -32.57
CA PHE A 202 -17.97 9.17 -31.88
C PHE A 202 -18.92 10.38 -31.83
N GLY A 203 -19.45 10.74 -32.97
CA GLY A 203 -20.63 11.58 -33.10
C GLY A 203 -21.86 10.78 -32.74
N SER A 204 -22.73 11.37 -31.95
CA SER A 204 -24.01 10.87 -31.48
C SER A 204 -24.97 10.49 -32.63
N THR A 205 -24.85 9.28 -33.15
CA THR A 205 -25.95 8.58 -33.88
C THR A 205 -25.74 7.08 -33.74
N ALA A 206 -25.97 6.53 -32.58
CA ALA A 206 -26.19 5.10 -32.44
C ALA A 206 -27.67 4.83 -32.47
N THR A 207 -28.21 4.61 -33.64
CA THR A 207 -29.47 3.87 -33.85
C THR A 207 -29.30 2.47 -33.29
N ALA A 208 -30.18 2.08 -32.38
CA ALA A 208 -30.24 0.78 -31.74
C ALA A 208 -30.33 -0.36 -32.78
N GLY A 209 -29.18 -0.91 -33.16
CA GLY A 209 -29.06 -2.14 -33.93
C GLY A 209 -28.80 -3.28 -32.96
N LYS A 210 -29.79 -4.16 -32.76
CA LYS A 210 -29.64 -5.44 -32.07
C LYS A 210 -28.55 -6.26 -32.74
N SER A 211 -27.38 -6.36 -32.14
CA SER A 211 -26.36 -7.37 -32.44
C SER A 211 -26.26 -8.31 -31.25
N SER A 212 -26.67 -9.55 -31.48
CA SER A 212 -26.54 -10.64 -30.50
C SER A 212 -25.06 -10.98 -30.33
N SER A 213 -24.45 -10.46 -29.29
CA SER A 213 -23.15 -10.97 -28.79
C SER A 213 -23.41 -11.98 -27.68
N THR A 214 -22.70 -13.08 -27.68
CA THR A 214 -22.81 -14.25 -26.80
C THR A 214 -22.46 -13.96 -25.33
N PHE A 215 -22.28 -12.71 -24.94
CA PHE A 215 -22.17 -12.22 -23.57
C PHE A 215 -23.48 -11.53 -23.15
N SER A 216 -24.57 -12.29 -23.17
CA SER A 216 -25.90 -11.82 -22.75
C SER A 216 -25.96 -11.75 -21.23
N GLY A 217 -25.69 -10.60 -20.65
CA GLY A 217 -25.90 -10.33 -19.23
C GLY A 217 -24.87 -9.47 -18.53
N ILE A 218 -23.64 -9.40 -19.00
CA ILE A 218 -22.63 -8.49 -18.49
C ILE A 218 -22.61 -7.25 -19.39
N GLN A 219 -23.30 -6.21 -18.99
CA GLN A 219 -23.03 -4.89 -19.52
C GLN A 219 -21.65 -4.49 -19.01
N PHE A 220 -20.59 -4.72 -19.80
CA PHE A 220 -19.38 -3.94 -19.71
C PHE A 220 -19.85 -2.50 -19.90
N GLY A 221 -19.88 -1.74 -18.79
CA GLY A 221 -20.60 -0.48 -18.75
C GLY A 221 -20.36 0.32 -20.01
N SER A 222 -21.41 0.50 -20.78
CA SER A 222 -21.47 1.47 -21.85
C SER A 222 -21.55 2.86 -21.24
N ASP A 223 -20.50 3.24 -20.50
CA ASP A 223 -20.23 4.61 -20.17
C ASP A 223 -19.55 5.21 -21.42
N PRO A 224 -20.24 6.05 -22.19
CA PRO A 224 -19.64 6.72 -23.36
C PRO A 224 -18.45 7.60 -22.97
N ASP A 225 -18.24 7.81 -21.68
CA ASP A 225 -17.16 8.59 -21.09
C ASP A 225 -15.98 7.74 -20.64
N HIS A 226 -15.79 6.48 -21.11
CA HIS A 226 -14.58 5.69 -20.80
C HIS A 226 -13.34 6.28 -21.48
N PRO A 227 -12.71 7.31 -20.91
CA PRO A 227 -11.37 7.65 -21.33
C PRO A 227 -10.39 6.66 -20.73
N VAL A 228 -9.36 6.41 -21.46
CA VAL A 228 -8.19 5.64 -21.07
C VAL A 228 -7.58 6.23 -19.81
N THR A 229 -7.65 5.49 -18.71
CA THR A 229 -7.37 5.93 -17.34
C THR A 229 -5.89 6.24 -17.05
N ARG A 230 -5.63 7.16 -16.10
CA ARG A 230 -4.34 7.84 -16.02
C ARG A 230 -4.12 8.42 -14.61
N PHE A 231 -3.47 7.73 -13.65
CA PHE A 231 -3.44 7.94 -12.21
C PHE A 231 -4.56 7.12 -11.55
N PHE A 232 -4.91 7.35 -10.31
CA PHE A 232 -6.11 6.74 -9.74
C PHE A 232 -7.14 7.81 -9.34
N GLY A 233 -8.44 7.45 -9.39
CA GLY A 233 -9.54 8.35 -9.09
C GLY A 233 -10.48 8.57 -10.27
N SER A 234 -10.89 9.81 -10.51
CA SER A 234 -11.73 10.16 -11.65
C SER A 234 -10.92 10.33 -12.92
N VAL A 235 -11.40 9.72 -13.98
CA VAL A 235 -10.84 9.87 -15.34
C VAL A 235 -11.44 11.05 -16.10
N ASN A 236 -12.52 11.61 -15.57
CA ASN A 236 -13.30 12.69 -16.20
C ASN A 236 -13.12 14.04 -15.48
N SER A 237 -12.52 14.04 -14.29
CA SER A 237 -12.31 15.26 -13.50
C SER A 237 -10.96 15.21 -12.79
N LYS A 238 -10.02 16.05 -13.25
CA LYS A 238 -8.66 16.13 -12.69
C LYS A 238 -8.66 16.45 -11.19
N SER A 239 -9.63 17.22 -10.71
CA SER A 239 -9.73 17.57 -9.30
C SER A 239 -10.15 16.42 -8.38
N TYR A 240 -10.58 15.29 -8.96
CA TYR A 240 -10.90 14.04 -8.26
C TYR A 240 -9.90 12.93 -8.59
N ALA A 241 -8.73 13.30 -9.06
CA ALA A 241 -7.63 12.41 -9.34
C ALA A 241 -6.53 12.60 -8.30
N MET A 242 -5.87 11.51 -7.95
CA MET A 242 -4.73 11.49 -7.05
C MET A 242 -3.60 10.67 -7.70
N ASP A 243 -2.37 11.10 -7.60
CA ASP A 243 -1.21 10.30 -7.97
C ASP A 243 -0.60 9.57 -6.77
N ILE A 244 0.29 8.63 -7.04
CA ILE A 244 0.86 7.77 -5.99
C ILE A 244 1.70 8.56 -4.98
N PRO A 245 2.54 9.54 -5.38
CA PRO A 245 3.25 10.38 -4.43
C PRO A 245 2.32 11.14 -3.47
N THR A 246 1.21 11.68 -3.96
CA THR A 246 0.20 12.37 -3.14
C THR A 246 -0.44 11.42 -2.12
N LEU A 247 -0.77 10.18 -2.53
CA LEU A 247 -1.26 9.15 -1.61
C LEU A 247 -0.23 8.83 -0.52
N ALA A 248 1.02 8.58 -0.93
CA ALA A 248 2.11 8.27 -0.01
C ALA A 248 2.34 9.40 1.00
N GLU A 249 2.31 10.66 0.53
CA GLU A 249 2.45 11.83 1.40
C GLU A 249 1.30 11.94 2.40
N GLY A 250 0.06 11.80 1.96
CA GLY A 250 -1.10 11.87 2.87
C GLY A 250 -1.09 10.77 3.94
N ILE A 251 -0.64 9.54 3.60
CA ILE A 251 -0.45 8.49 4.60
C ILE A 251 0.67 8.87 5.57
N ARG A 252 1.78 9.42 5.09
CA ARG A 252 2.92 9.86 5.91
C ARG A 252 2.53 10.98 6.87
N GLU A 253 1.83 11.99 6.39
CA GLU A 253 1.34 13.12 7.19
C GLU A 253 0.38 12.69 8.30
N SER A 254 -0.41 11.63 8.10
CA SER A 254 -1.28 11.06 9.14
C SER A 254 -0.50 10.33 10.26
N GLY A 255 0.80 10.09 10.06
CA GLY A 255 1.63 9.28 10.97
C GLY A 255 1.28 7.80 10.98
N MET A 256 0.49 7.31 10.02
CA MET A 256 0.14 5.90 9.89
C MET A 256 1.11 5.16 8.98
N LYS A 257 1.19 3.84 9.17
CA LYS A 257 1.72 2.90 8.19
C LYS A 257 0.69 1.79 7.97
N MET A 258 0.36 1.54 6.71
CA MET A 258 -0.64 0.52 6.38
C MET A 258 -0.04 -0.89 6.48
N GLN A 259 -0.77 -1.81 7.05
CA GLN A 259 -0.43 -3.23 7.02
C GLN A 259 -0.48 -3.75 5.58
N TYR A 260 -1.49 -3.32 4.84
CA TYR A 260 -1.57 -3.48 3.39
C TYR A 260 -2.37 -2.34 2.75
N ILE A 261 -2.07 -2.09 1.48
CA ILE A 261 -2.93 -1.33 0.56
C ILE A 261 -3.42 -2.32 -0.51
N LEU A 262 -4.74 -2.45 -0.68
CA LEU A 262 -5.35 -3.21 -1.76
C LEU A 262 -5.96 -2.23 -2.76
N PHE A 263 -5.48 -2.27 -3.99
CA PHE A 263 -6.11 -1.54 -5.09
C PHE A 263 -7.10 -2.42 -5.84
N ASP A 264 -8.37 -2.08 -5.73
CA ASP A 264 -9.43 -2.52 -6.63
C ASP A 264 -9.47 -1.53 -7.82
N ALA A 265 -8.40 -1.59 -8.61
CA ALA A 265 -8.11 -0.66 -9.68
C ALA A 265 -7.13 -1.27 -10.70
N CYS A 266 -7.22 -0.80 -11.96
CA CYS A 266 -6.38 -1.27 -13.05
C CYS A 266 -4.91 -0.83 -12.89
N TYR A 267 -3.96 -1.66 -13.30
CA TYR A 267 -2.55 -1.32 -13.51
C TYR A 267 -1.75 -0.86 -12.27
N MET A 268 -2.24 -1.10 -11.05
CA MET A 268 -1.54 -0.64 -9.85
C MET A 268 -0.42 -1.58 -9.40
N GLY A 269 -0.30 -2.77 -9.98
CA GLY A 269 0.73 -3.78 -9.70
C GLY A 269 2.02 -3.56 -10.48
N ASN A 270 2.62 -2.37 -10.40
CA ASN A 270 3.89 -2.05 -11.03
C ASN A 270 4.95 -1.69 -9.98
N VAL A 271 6.21 -1.85 -10.37
CA VAL A 271 7.36 -1.66 -9.48
C VAL A 271 7.48 -0.21 -9.02
N GLU A 272 7.13 0.74 -9.88
CA GLU A 272 7.18 2.16 -9.62
C GLU A 272 6.18 2.55 -8.50
N THR A 273 4.96 2.02 -8.58
CA THR A 273 3.93 2.20 -7.53
C THR A 273 4.35 1.56 -6.21
N ALA A 274 4.86 0.31 -6.26
CA ALA A 274 5.28 -0.40 -5.07
C ALA A 274 6.46 0.30 -4.37
N TYR A 275 7.41 0.84 -5.16
CA TYR A 275 8.55 1.58 -4.62
C TYR A 275 8.13 2.88 -3.95
N GLU A 276 7.21 3.64 -4.55
CA GLU A 276 6.73 4.90 -3.99
C GLU A 276 5.98 4.69 -2.66
N LEU A 277 5.28 3.56 -2.53
CA LEU A 277 4.50 3.24 -1.33
C LEU A 277 5.29 2.50 -0.23
N LYS A 278 6.55 2.12 -0.45
CA LYS A 278 7.33 1.23 0.44
C LYS A 278 7.46 1.71 1.90
N ASP A 279 7.47 3.01 2.10
CA ASP A 279 7.64 3.59 3.44
C ASP A 279 6.30 3.69 4.21
N VAL A 280 5.18 3.66 3.48
CA VAL A 280 3.83 3.89 4.04
C VAL A 280 2.95 2.64 4.07
N THR A 281 3.40 1.54 3.47
CA THR A 281 2.71 0.24 3.57
C THR A 281 3.69 -0.92 3.70
N ASN A 282 3.27 -2.02 4.33
CA ASN A 282 4.05 -3.25 4.36
C ASN A 282 3.79 -4.09 3.10
N TYR A 283 2.54 -4.15 2.64
CA TYR A 283 2.15 -4.94 1.47
C TYR A 283 1.29 -4.14 0.51
N LEU A 284 1.53 -4.34 -0.78
CA LEU A 284 0.67 -3.87 -1.86
C LEU A 284 -0.03 -5.09 -2.49
N ILE A 285 -1.36 -5.07 -2.56
CA ILE A 285 -2.16 -6.09 -3.25
C ILE A 285 -2.80 -5.43 -4.45
N SER A 286 -2.45 -5.88 -5.65
CA SER A 286 -2.86 -5.15 -6.86
C SER A 286 -2.72 -5.99 -8.14
N SER A 287 -3.39 -5.53 -9.19
CA SER A 287 -3.29 -6.08 -10.54
C SER A 287 -2.31 -5.28 -11.39
N SER A 288 -1.53 -5.97 -12.22
CA SER A 288 -0.70 -5.34 -13.26
C SER A 288 -1.46 -5.11 -14.59
N SER A 289 -2.70 -5.59 -14.69
CA SER A 289 -3.59 -5.42 -15.85
C SER A 289 -4.88 -4.71 -15.45
N GLU A 290 -5.85 -4.65 -16.36
CA GLU A 290 -7.18 -4.13 -16.05
C GLU A 290 -7.92 -5.04 -15.06
N VAL A 291 -8.65 -4.41 -14.13
CA VAL A 291 -9.58 -5.06 -13.21
C VAL A 291 -10.99 -4.82 -13.74
N MET A 292 -11.76 -5.89 -13.84
CA MET A 292 -13.13 -5.81 -14.34
C MET A 292 -14.03 -4.99 -13.41
N GLY A 293 -15.05 -4.33 -13.95
CA GLY A 293 -15.96 -3.47 -13.19
C GLY A 293 -16.67 -4.15 -12.01
N MET A 294 -16.81 -5.50 -12.03
CA MET A 294 -17.30 -6.28 -10.90
C MET A 294 -16.36 -6.24 -9.69
N GLY A 295 -15.08 -5.83 -9.89
CA GLY A 295 -14.11 -5.60 -8.84
C GLY A 295 -13.66 -6.85 -8.09
N ILE A 296 -13.26 -6.66 -6.85
CA ILE A 296 -12.74 -7.71 -5.98
C ILE A 296 -13.91 -8.50 -5.34
N PRO A 297 -13.86 -9.85 -5.28
CA PRO A 297 -14.89 -10.68 -4.68
C PRO A 297 -14.86 -10.64 -3.13
N TYR A 298 -15.12 -9.48 -2.54
CA TYR A 298 -14.93 -9.22 -1.10
C TYR A 298 -15.64 -10.23 -0.21
N ARG A 299 -16.86 -10.66 -0.56
CA ARG A 299 -17.61 -11.66 0.22
C ARG A 299 -16.80 -12.93 0.47
N SER A 300 -16.09 -13.42 -0.53
CA SER A 300 -15.37 -14.69 -0.45
C SER A 300 -14.00 -14.58 0.23
N ILE A 301 -13.34 -13.41 0.14
CA ILE A 301 -12.00 -13.19 0.68
C ILE A 301 -11.99 -12.37 1.99
N TRP A 302 -13.16 -11.91 2.46
CA TRP A 302 -13.27 -11.00 3.58
C TRP A 302 -12.60 -11.52 4.86
N SER A 303 -12.77 -12.80 5.17
CA SER A 303 -12.15 -13.40 6.35
C SER A 303 -10.62 -13.41 6.32
N MET A 304 -10.02 -13.35 5.13
CA MET A 304 -8.58 -13.30 4.91
C MET A 304 -8.04 -11.87 4.96
N LEU A 305 -8.83 -10.88 4.52
CA LEU A 305 -8.52 -9.45 4.60
C LEU A 305 -8.70 -8.92 6.03
N ASN A 306 -9.85 -9.22 6.63
CA ASN A 306 -10.21 -8.77 7.97
C ASN A 306 -9.63 -9.72 9.03
N SER A 307 -8.30 -9.59 9.24
CA SER A 307 -7.52 -10.38 10.19
C SER A 307 -6.30 -9.56 10.64
N ALA A 308 -5.93 -9.64 11.92
CA ALA A 308 -4.68 -9.05 12.41
C ALA A 308 -3.45 -9.57 11.65
N THR A 309 -3.55 -10.77 11.09
CA THR A 309 -2.54 -11.39 10.21
C THR A 309 -3.20 -11.80 8.89
N PRO A 310 -3.31 -10.89 7.90
CA PRO A 310 -3.95 -11.19 6.63
C PRO A 310 -3.30 -12.37 5.90
N ASN A 311 -4.12 -13.20 5.27
CA ASN A 311 -3.62 -14.31 4.46
C ASN A 311 -3.44 -13.85 3.01
N TYR A 312 -2.30 -13.27 2.70
CA TYR A 312 -2.01 -12.68 1.38
C TYR A 312 -2.11 -13.70 0.25
N SER A 313 -1.59 -14.91 0.43
CA SER A 313 -1.70 -15.97 -0.58
C SER A 313 -3.15 -16.40 -0.79
N GLY A 314 -3.92 -16.53 0.28
CA GLY A 314 -5.34 -16.82 0.20
C GLY A 314 -6.14 -15.72 -0.48
N ILE A 315 -5.80 -14.44 -0.24
CA ILE A 315 -6.44 -13.29 -0.88
C ILE A 315 -6.20 -13.33 -2.40
N VAL A 316 -4.94 -13.42 -2.83
CA VAL A 316 -4.56 -13.42 -4.25
C VAL A 316 -5.19 -14.61 -4.98
N ASN A 317 -5.02 -15.83 -4.45
CA ASN A 317 -5.60 -17.03 -5.07
C ASN A 317 -7.13 -17.02 -5.02
N GLY A 318 -7.74 -16.49 -3.97
CA GLY A 318 -9.19 -16.35 -3.87
C GLY A 318 -9.77 -15.43 -4.94
N ILE A 319 -9.10 -14.30 -5.23
CA ILE A 319 -9.50 -13.38 -6.31
C ILE A 319 -9.36 -14.07 -7.66
N VAL A 320 -8.20 -14.62 -7.98
CA VAL A 320 -7.96 -15.21 -9.31
C VAL A 320 -8.83 -16.44 -9.55
N ASN A 321 -9.07 -17.30 -8.54
CA ASN A 321 -9.95 -18.46 -8.65
C ASN A 321 -11.42 -18.05 -8.87
N PHE A 322 -11.87 -16.96 -8.26
CA PHE A 322 -13.18 -16.39 -8.54
C PHE A 322 -13.31 -16.02 -10.02
N TYR A 323 -12.33 -15.31 -10.57
CA TYR A 323 -12.33 -14.94 -11.98
C TYR A 323 -12.23 -16.15 -12.91
N LYS A 324 -11.37 -17.14 -12.60
CA LYS A 324 -11.29 -18.39 -13.38
C LYS A 324 -12.63 -19.13 -13.52
N SER A 325 -13.51 -18.98 -12.54
CA SER A 325 -14.84 -19.62 -12.54
C SER A 325 -15.97 -18.68 -12.99
N SER A 326 -15.66 -17.44 -13.35
CA SER A 326 -16.64 -16.45 -13.82
C SER A 326 -16.79 -16.47 -15.34
N GLU A 327 -17.84 -15.80 -15.84
CA GLU A 327 -18.03 -15.58 -17.27
C GLU A 327 -16.99 -14.65 -17.90
N VAL A 328 -16.20 -13.95 -17.07
CA VAL A 328 -15.15 -13.04 -17.47
C VAL A 328 -13.82 -13.48 -16.83
N PRO A 329 -13.19 -14.55 -17.36
CA PRO A 329 -12.06 -15.20 -16.71
C PRO A 329 -10.75 -14.45 -16.97
N TYR A 330 -10.70 -13.16 -16.68
CA TYR A 330 -9.56 -12.30 -16.93
C TYR A 330 -9.11 -11.62 -15.64
N CYS A 331 -7.97 -12.03 -15.11
CA CYS A 331 -7.42 -11.47 -13.89
C CYS A 331 -5.95 -11.81 -13.74
N ASN A 332 -5.16 -10.88 -13.28
CA ASN A 332 -3.91 -11.13 -12.59
C ASN A 332 -3.89 -10.35 -11.29
N MET A 333 -3.24 -10.90 -10.28
CA MET A 333 -3.17 -10.30 -8.95
C MET A 333 -1.88 -10.72 -8.26
N ALA A 334 -1.28 -9.81 -7.52
CA ALA A 334 -0.13 -10.12 -6.68
C ALA A 334 -0.23 -9.42 -5.32
N ALA A 335 0.42 -10.02 -4.33
CA ALA A 335 0.75 -9.42 -3.05
C ALA A 335 2.26 -9.20 -2.99
N ILE A 336 2.65 -7.95 -2.90
CA ILE A 336 4.03 -7.46 -3.00
C ILE A 336 4.47 -7.01 -1.61
N ASP A 337 5.58 -7.51 -1.11
CA ASP A 337 6.20 -7.02 0.13
C ASP A 337 6.99 -5.74 -0.16
N CYS A 338 6.39 -4.61 0.18
CA CYS A 338 6.97 -3.30 -0.08
C CYS A 338 8.24 -3.01 0.74
N ARG A 339 8.48 -3.77 1.82
CA ARG A 339 9.69 -3.66 2.64
C ARG A 339 10.94 -4.16 1.91
N GLU A 340 10.76 -4.96 0.86
CA GLU A 340 11.84 -5.51 0.03
C GLU A 340 12.19 -4.64 -1.20
N MET A 341 11.50 -3.52 -1.39
CA MET A 341 11.65 -2.70 -2.59
C MET A 341 13.01 -2.03 -2.73
N ASP A 342 13.64 -1.62 -1.62
CA ASP A 342 15.01 -1.07 -1.66
C ASP A 342 16.05 -2.13 -2.04
N ASN A 343 15.85 -3.37 -1.57
CA ASN A 343 16.70 -4.50 -1.95
C ASN A 343 16.54 -4.82 -3.44
N LEU A 344 15.30 -4.82 -3.94
CA LEU A 344 15.04 -5.04 -5.37
C LEU A 344 15.64 -3.91 -6.23
N ALA A 345 15.49 -2.65 -5.80
CA ALA A 345 16.09 -1.51 -6.49
C ALA A 345 17.62 -1.60 -6.55
N SER A 346 18.27 -2.06 -5.46
CA SER A 346 19.73 -2.25 -5.41
C SER A 346 20.21 -3.28 -6.44
N VAL A 347 19.50 -4.40 -6.57
CA VAL A 347 19.81 -5.42 -7.59
C VAL A 347 19.60 -4.87 -9.00
N MET A 348 18.49 -4.16 -9.23
CA MET A 348 18.21 -3.56 -10.55
C MET A 348 19.22 -2.47 -10.90
N LYS A 349 19.68 -1.67 -9.95
CA LYS A 349 20.75 -0.69 -10.15
C LYS A 349 22.03 -1.36 -10.67
N GLU A 350 22.42 -2.48 -10.10
CA GLU A 350 23.58 -3.22 -10.57
C GLU A 350 23.38 -3.79 -11.98
N ILE A 351 22.18 -4.29 -12.27
CA ILE A 351 21.83 -4.78 -13.62
C ILE A 351 21.87 -3.62 -14.61
N ASN A 352 21.16 -2.52 -14.35
CA ASN A 352 21.05 -1.39 -15.27
C ASN A 352 22.38 -0.68 -15.52
N SER A 353 23.31 -0.73 -14.54
CA SER A 353 24.68 -0.18 -14.72
C SER A 353 25.53 -0.96 -15.73
N LYS A 354 25.16 -2.18 -16.06
CA LYS A 354 25.96 -3.11 -16.90
C LYS A 354 25.25 -3.55 -18.16
N TYR A 355 23.92 -3.53 -18.18
CA TYR A 355 23.10 -4.10 -19.25
C TYR A 355 22.06 -3.09 -19.72
N THR A 356 21.92 -2.97 -21.02
CA THR A 356 20.90 -2.15 -21.67
C THR A 356 20.10 -3.03 -22.62
N LEU A 357 18.81 -2.76 -22.74
CA LEU A 357 17.96 -3.51 -23.67
C LEU A 357 18.45 -3.30 -25.11
N ASP A 358 18.73 -4.39 -25.78
CA ASP A 358 19.10 -4.36 -27.20
C ASP A 358 17.93 -3.82 -28.03
N SER A 359 18.15 -2.71 -28.74
CA SER A 359 17.14 -2.03 -29.55
C SER A 359 16.59 -2.88 -30.71
N SER A 360 17.25 -3.98 -31.04
CA SER A 360 16.77 -4.94 -32.03
C SER A 360 15.72 -5.91 -31.51
N ILE A 361 15.53 -5.99 -30.17
CA ILE A 361 14.50 -6.84 -29.56
C ILE A 361 13.13 -6.19 -29.74
N PRO A 362 12.19 -6.86 -30.44
CA PRO A 362 10.84 -6.34 -30.56
C PRO A 362 10.15 -6.31 -29.18
N LEU A 363 9.64 -5.16 -28.74
CA LEU A 363 9.05 -4.98 -27.41
C LEU A 363 7.83 -5.87 -27.16
N GLU A 364 7.13 -6.29 -28.21
CA GLU A 364 6.03 -7.25 -28.14
C GLU A 364 6.46 -8.67 -27.73
N THR A 365 7.77 -8.97 -27.75
CA THR A 365 8.32 -10.23 -27.22
C THR A 365 8.50 -10.21 -25.69
N ILE A 366 8.55 -9.04 -25.10
CA ILE A 366 8.50 -8.84 -23.65
C ILE A 366 7.02 -8.86 -23.27
N GLN A 367 6.61 -9.79 -22.36
CA GLN A 367 5.21 -9.97 -22.01
C GLN A 367 4.52 -8.63 -21.66
N PRO A 368 3.63 -8.11 -22.50
CA PRO A 368 2.86 -6.92 -22.16
C PRO A 368 1.74 -7.29 -21.19
N LEU A 369 1.44 -6.40 -20.25
CA LEU A 369 0.39 -6.59 -19.24
C LEU A 369 -0.73 -5.54 -19.37
N GLY A 370 -0.83 -4.89 -20.52
CA GLY A 370 -1.88 -3.90 -20.78
C GLY A 370 -2.17 -3.70 -22.26
N GLY A 371 -3.21 -2.89 -22.54
CA GLY A 371 -3.66 -2.59 -23.89
C GLY A 371 -3.18 -1.25 -24.44
N PHE A 372 -2.31 -0.56 -23.76
CA PHE A 372 -1.74 0.71 -24.24
C PHE A 372 -0.99 0.54 -25.55
N THR A 373 -1.00 1.56 -26.38
CA THR A 373 -0.31 1.54 -27.69
C THR A 373 0.54 2.81 -27.85
N PRO A 374 1.89 2.70 -27.83
CA PRO A 374 2.70 1.51 -27.46
C PRO A 374 2.40 0.99 -26.05
N ASN A 375 2.77 -0.27 -25.77
CA ASN A 375 2.57 -0.83 -24.43
C ASN A 375 3.27 0.01 -23.35
N LEU A 376 2.61 0.19 -22.20
CA LEU A 376 3.13 0.95 -21.08
C LEU A 376 3.77 0.03 -20.02
N PHE A 377 3.14 -1.12 -19.74
CA PHE A 377 3.53 -2.04 -18.70
C PHE A 377 3.94 -3.40 -19.26
N TYR A 378 5.06 -3.91 -18.78
CA TYR A 378 5.63 -5.20 -19.16
C TYR A 378 5.92 -6.04 -17.93
N ASP A 379 5.88 -7.38 -18.04
CA ASP A 379 6.32 -8.26 -16.97
C ASP A 379 7.79 -8.01 -16.63
N MET A 380 8.07 -7.75 -15.34
CA MET A 380 9.41 -7.35 -14.91
C MET A 380 10.44 -8.46 -15.09
N SER A 381 10.07 -9.74 -14.88
CA SER A 381 11.02 -10.84 -15.04
C SER A 381 11.38 -11.07 -16.50
N VAL A 382 10.41 -10.99 -17.42
CA VAL A 382 10.67 -11.12 -18.86
C VAL A 382 11.50 -9.95 -19.36
N TYR A 383 11.27 -8.74 -18.83
CA TYR A 383 12.13 -7.59 -19.16
C TYR A 383 13.58 -7.84 -18.72
N VAL A 384 13.80 -8.25 -17.47
CA VAL A 384 15.15 -8.54 -16.96
C VAL A 384 15.82 -9.66 -17.77
N ASP A 385 15.08 -10.70 -18.16
CA ASP A 385 15.59 -11.77 -19.03
C ASP A 385 16.04 -11.23 -20.40
N SER A 386 15.33 -10.24 -20.92
CA SER A 386 15.66 -9.59 -22.20
C SER A 386 16.92 -8.73 -22.12
N LEU A 387 17.32 -8.28 -20.94
CA LEU A 387 18.60 -7.60 -20.70
C LEU A 387 19.79 -8.58 -20.76
N LYS A 388 19.56 -9.89 -20.64
CA LYS A 388 20.57 -10.95 -20.64
C LYS A 388 21.68 -10.74 -19.58
N PRO A 389 21.34 -10.50 -18.31
CA PRO A 389 22.34 -10.31 -17.26
C PRO A 389 23.16 -11.58 -17.07
N SER A 390 24.36 -11.45 -16.45
CA SER A 390 25.17 -12.62 -16.06
C SER A 390 24.38 -13.58 -15.14
N GLY A 391 24.72 -14.88 -15.14
CA GLY A 391 24.08 -15.87 -14.31
C GLY A 391 23.99 -15.42 -12.83
N TYR A 392 25.07 -14.90 -12.29
CA TYR A 392 25.11 -14.38 -10.91
C TYR A 392 24.06 -13.27 -10.65
N LEU A 393 23.96 -12.26 -11.52
CA LEU A 393 22.98 -11.18 -11.35
C LEU A 393 21.56 -11.66 -11.59
N LYS A 394 21.36 -12.60 -12.51
CA LYS A 394 20.05 -13.23 -12.72
C LYS A 394 19.61 -14.02 -11.47
N ASP A 395 20.53 -14.76 -10.86
CA ASP A 395 20.23 -15.52 -9.63
C ASP A 395 19.90 -14.57 -8.47
N GLN A 396 20.65 -13.46 -8.32
CA GLN A 396 20.34 -12.42 -7.33
C GLN A 396 18.95 -11.80 -7.55
N PHE A 397 18.63 -11.44 -8.79
CA PHE A 397 17.32 -10.92 -9.14
C PHE A 397 16.21 -11.92 -8.81
N THR A 398 16.38 -13.18 -9.21
CA THR A 398 15.40 -14.23 -8.95
C THR A 398 15.19 -14.45 -7.44
N ALA A 399 16.28 -14.51 -6.68
CA ALA A 399 16.20 -14.67 -5.22
C ALA A 399 15.53 -13.44 -4.54
N GLN A 400 15.78 -12.23 -5.06
CA GLN A 400 15.15 -11.02 -4.53
C GLN A 400 13.65 -10.97 -4.91
N MET A 401 13.27 -11.37 -6.12
CA MET A 401 11.87 -11.47 -6.52
C MET A 401 11.09 -12.44 -5.63
N GLN A 402 11.69 -13.58 -5.25
CA GLN A 402 11.07 -14.54 -4.32
C GLN A 402 10.80 -13.96 -2.93
N LYS A 403 11.58 -12.97 -2.48
CA LYS A 403 11.33 -12.24 -1.22
C LYS A 403 10.27 -11.17 -1.40
N THR A 404 10.33 -10.47 -2.51
CA THR A 404 9.45 -9.33 -2.82
C THR A 404 8.02 -9.77 -3.13
N ILE A 405 7.84 -10.87 -3.86
CA ILE A 405 6.51 -11.37 -4.24
C ILE A 405 6.06 -12.43 -3.24
N LYS A 406 5.10 -12.05 -2.40
CA LYS A 406 4.51 -12.96 -1.42
C LYS A 406 3.62 -14.02 -2.08
N GLU A 407 2.88 -13.61 -3.10
CA GLU A 407 2.03 -14.46 -3.93
C GLU A 407 1.75 -13.74 -5.24
N ALA A 408 1.69 -14.47 -6.33
CA ALA A 408 1.22 -13.98 -7.63
C ALA A 408 0.43 -15.06 -8.34
N ALA A 409 -0.70 -14.69 -8.91
CA ALA A 409 -1.54 -15.61 -9.67
C ALA A 409 -2.20 -14.87 -10.84
N HIS A 410 -2.50 -15.60 -11.90
CA HIS A 410 -3.15 -15.05 -13.10
C HIS A 410 -4.03 -16.10 -13.77
N THR A 411 -4.90 -15.61 -14.65
CA THR A 411 -5.60 -16.39 -15.67
C THR A 411 -4.73 -16.48 -16.92
N ASP A 412 -4.96 -17.46 -17.79
CA ASP A 412 -4.17 -17.63 -19.02
C ASP A 412 -4.29 -16.46 -19.99
N GLU A 413 -5.38 -15.71 -19.84
CA GLU A 413 -5.69 -14.55 -20.66
C GLU A 413 -6.00 -13.34 -19.78
N ALA A 414 -5.75 -12.15 -20.33
CA ALA A 414 -6.22 -10.87 -19.81
C ALA A 414 -7.00 -10.13 -20.90
N ILE A 415 -7.80 -9.17 -20.49
CA ILE A 415 -8.56 -8.32 -21.41
C ILE A 415 -8.18 -6.87 -21.23
N THR A 416 -8.25 -6.11 -22.31
CA THR A 416 -8.12 -4.66 -22.26
C THR A 416 -9.28 -3.99 -22.96
N MET A 417 -9.87 -2.98 -22.34
CA MET A 417 -10.90 -2.14 -22.91
C MET A 417 -10.33 -0.93 -23.67
N LEU A 418 -9.00 -0.77 -23.66
CA LEU A 418 -8.31 0.40 -24.24
C LEU A 418 -8.34 0.42 -25.77
N LYS A 419 -8.41 -0.76 -26.40
CA LYS A 419 -8.42 -0.90 -27.88
C LYS A 419 -9.82 -0.95 -28.46
N ASP A 420 -10.74 -1.63 -27.79
CA ASP A 420 -12.15 -1.73 -28.13
C ASP A 420 -12.98 -1.68 -26.84
N SER A 421 -13.60 -0.54 -26.59
CA SER A 421 -14.39 -0.30 -25.38
C SER A 421 -15.72 -1.07 -25.33
N TYR A 422 -16.17 -1.67 -26.44
CA TYR A 422 -17.41 -2.45 -26.50
C TYR A 422 -17.19 -3.94 -26.28
N ARG A 423 -16.11 -4.49 -26.86
CA ARG A 423 -15.85 -5.94 -26.87
C ARG A 423 -14.63 -6.31 -26.02
N GLY A 424 -13.78 -5.33 -25.76
CA GLY A 424 -12.45 -5.58 -25.23
C GLY A 424 -11.53 -6.28 -26.25
N THR A 425 -10.27 -6.33 -25.95
CA THR A 425 -9.27 -7.10 -26.71
C THR A 425 -8.61 -8.05 -25.76
N ILE A 426 -8.70 -9.36 -26.05
CA ILE A 426 -8.10 -10.41 -25.23
C ILE A 426 -6.64 -10.60 -25.68
N PHE A 427 -5.75 -10.81 -24.72
CA PHE A 427 -4.35 -11.15 -24.97
C PHE A 427 -3.87 -12.23 -24.00
N GLN A 428 -2.92 -13.05 -24.44
CA GLN A 428 -2.35 -14.15 -23.64
C GLN A 428 -1.38 -13.61 -22.59
N VAL A 429 -1.47 -14.14 -21.37
CA VAL A 429 -0.53 -13.92 -20.28
C VAL A 429 0.31 -15.20 -20.13
N LYS A 430 1.44 -15.24 -20.82
CA LYS A 430 2.36 -16.39 -20.83
C LYS A 430 3.32 -16.37 -19.66
N SER A 431 3.54 -15.19 -19.06
CA SER A 431 4.39 -14.98 -17.91
C SER A 431 3.81 -13.88 -17.02
N TYR A 432 3.84 -14.09 -15.72
CA TYR A 432 3.45 -13.10 -14.72
C TYR A 432 4.25 -13.30 -13.43
N CYS A 433 5.20 -12.42 -13.18
CA CYS A 433 6.04 -12.47 -11.99
C CYS A 433 5.44 -11.75 -10.77
N GLY A 434 4.27 -11.11 -10.92
CA GLY A 434 3.62 -10.34 -9.86
C GLY A 434 3.87 -8.83 -9.92
N LEU A 435 4.83 -8.37 -10.70
CA LEU A 435 5.15 -6.95 -10.92
C LEU A 435 5.28 -6.63 -12.40
N SER A 436 4.73 -5.51 -12.82
CA SER A 436 5.07 -4.90 -14.10
C SER A 436 6.09 -3.77 -13.93
N ILE A 437 6.70 -3.36 -15.05
CA ILE A 437 7.70 -2.31 -15.13
C ILE A 437 7.49 -1.49 -16.42
N SER A 438 7.82 -0.21 -16.38
CA SER A 438 7.71 0.70 -17.55
C SER A 438 9.03 1.09 -18.18
N ASP A 439 10.18 0.62 -17.69
CA ASP A 439 11.51 0.98 -18.19
C ASP A 439 11.67 0.75 -19.71
N PRO A 440 11.20 -0.38 -20.32
CA PRO A 440 11.33 -0.59 -21.76
C PRO A 440 10.32 0.20 -22.59
N SER A 441 9.31 0.82 -21.96
CA SER A 441 8.18 1.41 -22.67
C SER A 441 8.58 2.59 -23.56
N GLN A 442 8.02 2.60 -24.78
CA GLN A 442 8.08 3.71 -25.73
C GLN A 442 6.79 4.55 -25.72
N HIS A 443 5.90 4.29 -24.80
CA HIS A 443 4.69 5.11 -24.61
C HIS A 443 5.06 6.53 -24.18
N SER A 444 4.41 7.54 -24.77
CA SER A 444 4.76 8.95 -24.55
C SER A 444 4.70 9.36 -23.06
N VAL A 445 3.82 8.74 -22.29
CA VAL A 445 3.71 8.99 -20.83
C VAL A 445 4.90 8.41 -20.07
N ALA A 446 5.36 7.21 -20.44
CA ALA A 446 6.57 6.63 -19.85
C ALA A 446 7.79 7.49 -20.14
N LEU A 447 7.95 7.93 -21.40
CA LEU A 447 9.07 8.78 -21.81
C LEU A 447 9.10 10.14 -21.09
N LYS A 448 7.94 10.68 -20.69
CA LYS A 448 7.84 11.95 -19.96
C LYS A 448 8.00 11.79 -18.45
N GLY A 449 7.48 10.69 -17.88
CA GLY A 449 7.23 10.58 -16.46
C GLY A 449 8.12 9.59 -15.71
N ARG A 450 8.63 8.51 -16.34
CA ARG A 450 9.37 7.46 -15.64
C ARG A 450 10.58 7.96 -14.85
N GLU A 451 11.32 8.93 -15.41
CA GLU A 451 12.50 9.52 -14.77
C GLU A 451 12.17 10.35 -13.52
N LYS A 452 10.91 10.75 -13.36
CA LYS A 452 10.41 11.45 -12.16
C LYS A 452 10.20 10.48 -10.99
N THR A 453 9.97 9.19 -11.25
CA THR A 453 9.65 8.18 -10.22
C THR A 453 10.80 7.92 -9.27
N GLY A 454 10.48 7.58 -8.03
CA GLY A 454 11.46 7.14 -7.05
C GLY A 454 12.21 5.89 -7.50
N TRP A 455 11.50 4.96 -8.17
CA TRP A 455 12.09 3.74 -8.73
C TRP A 455 13.21 4.05 -9.73
N TRP A 456 12.94 4.88 -10.74
CA TRP A 456 13.95 5.24 -11.75
C TRP A 456 15.20 5.86 -11.09
N LYS A 457 15.01 6.84 -10.20
CA LYS A 457 16.11 7.50 -9.50
C LYS A 457 16.94 6.55 -8.63
N ALA A 458 16.34 5.48 -8.14
CA ALA A 458 17.03 4.49 -7.33
C ALA A 458 17.80 3.45 -8.16
N THR A 459 17.39 3.23 -9.42
CA THR A 459 17.89 2.13 -10.26
C THR A 459 18.74 2.59 -11.44
N HIS A 460 18.74 3.88 -11.77
CA HIS A 460 19.52 4.51 -12.84
C HIS A 460 20.40 5.63 -12.30
#